data_1fd46d5ddee99fe60119dc4dad425d67
#
_entry.id   1fd46d5ddee99fe60119dc4dad425d67
#
_cell.length_a   1.000
_cell.length_b   1.000
_cell.length_c   1.000
_cell.angle_alpha   90.00
_cell.angle_beta   90.00
_cell.angle_gamma   90.00
#
_symmetry.space_group_name_H-M   'P 1'
#
loop_
_entity.id
_entity.type
_entity.pdbx_description
1 polymer ?
#
loop_
_entity_poly.entity_id
_entity_poly.type
_entity_poly.pdbx_seq_one_letter_code
_entity_poly.pdbx_strand_id
1 'polypeptide(L)'
;LTTFLKARKGTTLLFNNAIHPGEPDGINACLIYTENYMRLDSINPNDPVVAFIPAYNVGGMLTRSATSRANQNGPELYGFRGNSQNLDLNRDFTKMDSENARTFAKIFHALNPDVFVDNHVSNGADYQYTLTYISSLRERIAPSLRKLVYGTMLPQLTQALKKSKWDLFPYVETVKETPDSGIYQFNDLPRYAMGYASLLNVISFTVETHMLKPFPNRVRATHDFMHEL
;
A
#
# COMPACT_ATOMS: atom_id res chain seq x y z
N LEU A 1 -14.65 -15.09 11.53
CA LEU A 1 -13.62 -14.74 10.56
C LEU A 1 -12.57 -15.87 10.43
N THR A 2 -11.89 -16.24 11.49
CA THR A 2 -10.83 -17.28 11.46
C THR A 2 -11.33 -18.62 10.92
N THR A 3 -12.55 -19.05 11.27
CA THR A 3 -13.16 -20.29 10.76
C THR A 3 -13.45 -20.19 9.27
N PHE A 4 -13.95 -19.04 8.82
CA PHE A 4 -14.21 -18.76 7.40
C PHE A 4 -12.92 -18.80 6.57
N LEU A 5 -11.88 -18.11 7.02
CA LEU A 5 -10.58 -18.06 6.33
C LEU A 5 -9.92 -19.45 6.25
N LYS A 6 -10.00 -20.25 7.32
CA LYS A 6 -9.47 -21.62 7.32
C LYS A 6 -10.22 -22.56 6.36
N ALA A 7 -11.50 -22.29 6.10
CA ALA A 7 -12.31 -23.09 5.18
C ALA A 7 -12.06 -22.75 3.70
N ARG A 8 -11.51 -21.58 3.40
CA ARG A 8 -11.19 -21.17 2.01
C ARG A 8 -9.82 -21.70 1.60
N LYS A 9 -9.75 -22.16 0.33
CA LYS A 9 -8.52 -22.59 -0.33
C LYS A 9 -7.88 -21.49 -1.19
N GLY A 10 -8.50 -20.31 -1.23
CA GLY A 10 -8.07 -19.19 -2.07
C GLY A 10 -7.00 -18.30 -1.43
N THR A 11 -6.32 -17.55 -2.26
CA THR A 11 -5.35 -16.51 -1.86
C THR A 11 -6.04 -15.43 -1.02
N THR A 12 -5.35 -14.92 -0.02
CA THR A 12 -5.82 -13.78 0.81
C THR A 12 -4.95 -12.56 0.57
N LEU A 13 -5.58 -11.46 0.16
CA LEU A 13 -4.95 -10.16 -0.02
C LEU A 13 -5.36 -9.22 1.12
N LEU A 14 -4.38 -8.54 1.70
CA LEU A 14 -4.61 -7.49 2.71
C LEU A 14 -4.10 -6.15 2.19
N PHE A 15 -5.01 -5.20 2.03
CA PHE A 15 -4.67 -3.81 1.72
C PHE A 15 -4.76 -2.95 2.97
N ASN A 16 -3.67 -2.27 3.28
CA ASN A 16 -3.55 -1.34 4.38
C ASN A 16 -3.49 0.09 3.86
N ASN A 17 -4.25 0.99 4.47
CA ASN A 17 -4.36 2.37 4.00
C ASN A 17 -4.19 3.34 5.15
N ALA A 18 -3.68 4.52 4.84
CA ALA A 18 -3.60 5.65 5.76
C ALA A 18 -2.82 5.37 7.06
N ILE A 19 -1.65 4.72 6.96
CA ILE A 19 -0.63 4.82 8.03
C ILE A 19 -0.33 6.31 8.26
N HIS A 20 -0.23 7.06 7.17
CA HIS A 20 -0.17 8.50 7.15
C HIS A 20 -1.50 9.04 6.58
N PRO A 21 -2.42 9.55 7.42
CA PRO A 21 -3.76 9.93 6.95
C PRO A 21 -3.82 11.13 6.01
N GLY A 22 -2.73 11.87 5.88
CA GLY A 22 -2.57 12.87 4.82
C GLY A 22 -2.39 12.27 3.42
N GLU A 23 -2.30 10.95 3.32
CA GLU A 23 -2.13 10.14 2.11
C GLU A 23 -3.40 9.29 1.86
N PRO A 24 -4.55 9.93 1.53
CA PRO A 24 -5.86 9.28 1.61
C PRO A 24 -6.25 8.45 0.39
N ASP A 25 -5.40 8.34 -0.62
CA ASP A 25 -5.72 7.75 -1.91
C ASP A 25 -6.22 6.30 -1.76
N GLY A 26 -5.54 5.51 -0.93
CA GLY A 26 -5.94 4.14 -0.61
C GLY A 26 -7.28 4.04 0.13
N ILE A 27 -7.65 5.03 0.96
CA ILE A 27 -8.94 5.06 1.65
C ILE A 27 -10.06 5.12 0.60
N ASN A 28 -9.98 6.10 -0.30
CA ASN A 28 -11.01 6.28 -1.33
C ASN A 28 -11.02 5.12 -2.33
N ALA A 29 -9.85 4.61 -2.71
CA ALA A 29 -9.74 3.48 -3.61
C ALA A 29 -10.40 2.21 -3.04
N CYS A 30 -10.16 1.88 -1.76
CA CYS A 30 -10.77 0.69 -1.16
C CYS A 30 -12.29 0.82 -0.98
N LEU A 31 -12.81 2.04 -0.76
CA LEU A 31 -14.27 2.26 -0.71
C LEU A 31 -14.91 2.05 -2.08
N ILE A 32 -14.29 2.59 -3.15
CA ILE A 32 -14.75 2.39 -4.53
C ILE A 32 -14.68 0.90 -4.90
N TYR A 33 -13.57 0.23 -4.57
CA TYR A 33 -13.41 -1.21 -4.81
C TYR A 33 -14.53 -2.01 -4.12
N THR A 34 -14.80 -1.72 -2.85
CA THR A 34 -15.83 -2.41 -2.08
C THR A 34 -17.22 -2.16 -2.68
N GLU A 35 -17.53 -0.91 -3.05
CA GLU A 35 -18.79 -0.56 -3.71
C GLU A 35 -18.98 -1.33 -5.03
N ASN A 36 -17.94 -1.35 -5.87
CA ASN A 36 -17.98 -2.09 -7.14
C ASN A 36 -18.17 -3.59 -6.91
N TYR A 37 -17.44 -4.16 -5.95
CA TYR A 37 -17.55 -5.58 -5.62
C TYR A 37 -18.95 -5.97 -5.10
N MET A 38 -19.57 -5.12 -4.27
CA MET A 38 -20.93 -5.35 -3.75
C MET A 38 -22.02 -5.25 -4.82
N ARG A 39 -21.72 -4.68 -5.97
CA ARG A 39 -22.65 -4.57 -7.12
C ARG A 39 -22.57 -5.74 -8.09
N LEU A 40 -21.67 -6.70 -7.85
CA LEU A 40 -21.57 -7.90 -8.69
C LEU A 40 -22.77 -8.82 -8.46
N ASP A 41 -23.37 -9.31 -9.53
CA ASP A 41 -24.50 -10.24 -9.47
C ASP A 41 -24.11 -11.62 -8.91
N SER A 42 -22.84 -11.99 -9.03
CA SER A 42 -22.29 -13.23 -8.51
C SER A 42 -20.81 -13.08 -8.13
N ILE A 43 -20.39 -13.85 -7.14
CA ILE A 43 -18.99 -13.94 -6.69
C ILE A 43 -18.46 -15.30 -7.10
N ASN A 44 -17.31 -15.33 -7.80
CA ASN A 44 -16.63 -16.58 -8.10
C ASN A 44 -16.02 -17.16 -6.81
N PRO A 45 -16.34 -18.42 -6.43
CA PRO A 45 -15.77 -19.04 -5.23
C PRO A 45 -14.24 -19.16 -5.23
N ASN A 46 -13.62 -19.05 -6.40
CA ASN A 46 -12.16 -19.11 -6.56
C ASN A 46 -11.49 -17.74 -6.51
N ASP A 47 -12.28 -16.65 -6.46
CA ASP A 47 -11.71 -15.31 -6.29
C ASP A 47 -10.97 -15.21 -4.96
N PRO A 48 -9.90 -14.40 -4.89
CA PRO A 48 -9.17 -14.19 -3.64
C PRO A 48 -10.06 -13.56 -2.57
N VAL A 49 -9.74 -13.81 -1.31
CA VAL A 49 -10.30 -13.04 -0.20
C VAL A 49 -9.58 -11.70 -0.17
N VAL A 50 -10.32 -10.63 -0.34
CA VAL A 50 -9.79 -9.27 -0.21
C VAL A 50 -10.21 -8.68 1.12
N ALA A 51 -9.23 -8.25 1.90
CA ALA A 51 -9.42 -7.59 3.18
C ALA A 51 -8.82 -6.18 3.14
N PHE A 52 -9.51 -5.23 3.73
CA PHE A 52 -9.05 -3.85 3.84
C PHE A 52 -8.91 -3.41 5.29
N ILE A 53 -7.84 -2.67 5.59
CA ILE A 53 -7.76 -1.74 6.71
C ILE A 53 -7.94 -0.35 6.10
N PRO A 54 -9.17 0.21 6.11
CA PRO A 54 -9.45 1.45 5.37
C PRO A 54 -8.71 2.66 5.94
N ALA A 55 -8.49 2.68 7.25
CA ALA A 55 -7.78 3.75 7.95
C ALA A 55 -7.00 3.17 9.14
N TYR A 56 -5.71 2.92 8.93
CA TYR A 56 -4.84 2.41 9.98
C TYR A 56 -4.67 3.41 11.13
N ASN A 57 -4.42 4.67 10.81
CA ASN A 57 -4.16 5.73 11.76
C ASN A 57 -5.41 6.62 11.98
N VAL A 58 -6.36 6.12 12.74
CA VAL A 58 -7.61 6.85 13.02
C VAL A 58 -7.33 8.16 13.76
N GLY A 59 -6.39 8.18 14.71
CA GLY A 59 -6.05 9.39 15.48
C GLY A 59 -5.56 10.52 14.59
N GLY A 60 -4.63 10.25 13.69
CA GLY A 60 -4.15 11.21 12.71
C GLY A 60 -5.23 11.61 11.69
N MET A 61 -6.13 10.67 11.34
CA MET A 61 -7.23 10.94 10.41
C MET A 61 -8.25 11.93 10.96
N LEU A 62 -8.46 11.95 12.26
CA LEU A 62 -9.36 12.91 12.94
C LEU A 62 -8.72 14.29 13.10
N THR A 63 -7.39 14.39 13.06
CA THR A 63 -6.63 15.64 13.17
C THR A 63 -6.36 16.18 11.77
N ARG A 64 -7.29 16.97 11.22
CA ARG A 64 -7.25 17.44 9.84
C ARG A 64 -6.86 18.90 9.72
N SER A 65 -6.09 19.20 8.66
CA SER A 65 -5.67 20.56 8.32
C SER A 65 -5.38 20.67 6.82
N ALA A 66 -5.47 21.87 6.27
CA ALA A 66 -5.08 22.14 4.88
C ALA A 66 -3.56 22.17 4.68
N THR A 67 -2.76 22.15 5.77
CA THR A 67 -1.31 22.34 5.74
C THR A 67 -0.51 21.09 6.16
N SER A 68 -1.19 19.98 6.51
CA SER A 68 -0.50 18.74 6.93
C SER A 68 0.35 18.10 5.83
N ARG A 69 0.06 18.39 4.56
CA ARG A 69 0.81 17.93 3.38
C ARG A 69 1.12 19.13 2.47
N ALA A 70 2.33 19.64 2.56
CA ALA A 70 2.78 20.72 1.69
C ALA A 70 2.78 20.26 0.22
N ASN A 71 2.29 21.12 -0.68
CA ASN A 71 2.28 20.95 -2.14
C ASN A 71 1.49 19.74 -2.68
N GLN A 72 0.80 18.95 -1.86
CA GLN A 72 0.00 17.85 -2.37
C GLN A 72 -1.24 18.37 -3.12
N ASN A 73 -1.50 17.84 -4.31
CA ASN A 73 -2.63 18.23 -5.15
C ASN A 73 -3.92 17.49 -4.73
N GLY A 74 -4.56 18.01 -3.68
CA GLY A 74 -5.80 17.45 -3.11
C GLY A 74 -5.59 16.23 -2.20
N PRO A 75 -6.61 15.94 -1.37
CA PRO A 75 -7.86 16.68 -1.16
C PRO A 75 -7.65 18.03 -0.44
N GLU A 76 -8.74 18.74 -0.13
CA GLU A 76 -8.71 20.05 0.54
C GLU A 76 -8.17 19.98 1.98
N LEU A 77 -8.52 18.93 2.71
CA LEU A 77 -8.08 18.69 4.09
C LEU A 77 -7.36 17.36 4.21
N TYR A 78 -6.21 17.40 4.80
CA TYR A 78 -5.34 16.24 5.04
C TYR A 78 -5.36 15.82 6.50
N GLY A 79 -5.30 14.52 6.76
CA GLY A 79 -5.02 14.01 8.09
C GLY A 79 -3.57 14.28 8.51
N PHE A 80 -3.31 14.21 9.80
CA PHE A 80 -1.98 14.37 10.38
C PHE A 80 -1.14 13.08 10.22
N ARG A 81 0.16 13.23 10.00
CA ARG A 81 1.06 12.09 9.77
C ARG A 81 1.15 11.15 10.96
N GLY A 82 1.35 11.70 12.16
CA GLY A 82 1.46 10.93 13.39
C GLY A 82 0.10 10.46 13.93
N ASN A 83 0.11 9.52 14.86
CA ASN A 83 -1.08 9.13 15.59
C ASN A 83 -1.39 10.14 16.71
N SER A 84 -2.37 9.85 17.58
CA SER A 84 -2.74 10.71 18.72
C SER A 84 -1.62 10.92 19.75
N GLN A 85 -0.57 10.09 19.71
CA GLN A 85 0.65 10.22 20.53
C GLN A 85 1.80 10.84 19.76
N ASN A 86 1.57 11.37 18.56
CA ASN A 86 2.56 11.93 17.65
C ASN A 86 3.65 10.91 17.22
N LEU A 87 3.30 9.64 17.15
CA LEU A 87 4.21 8.60 16.66
C LEU A 87 4.03 8.42 15.15
N ASP A 88 5.15 8.31 14.41
CA ASP A 88 5.13 7.84 13.02
C ASP A 88 4.92 6.31 13.01
N LEU A 89 3.72 5.89 12.68
CA LEU A 89 3.33 4.48 12.73
C LEU A 89 4.05 3.63 11.68
N ASN A 90 4.57 4.23 10.60
CA ASN A 90 5.40 3.51 9.63
C ASN A 90 6.88 3.42 10.08
N ARG A 91 7.13 3.43 11.38
CA ARG A 91 8.41 3.14 12.05
C ARG A 91 8.24 2.16 13.20
N ASP A 92 7.02 1.62 13.40
CA ASP A 92 6.62 0.93 14.64
C ASP A 92 6.31 -0.56 14.48
N PHE A 93 6.41 -1.11 13.25
CA PHE A 93 5.96 -2.48 12.96
C PHE A 93 6.72 -3.58 13.71
N THR A 94 8.00 -3.40 14.01
CA THR A 94 8.76 -4.33 14.84
C THR A 94 8.82 -3.94 16.32
N LYS A 95 8.77 -2.65 16.62
CA LYS A 95 8.79 -2.15 18.00
C LYS A 95 7.46 -2.38 18.70
N MET A 96 6.35 -2.17 17.98
CA MET A 96 4.97 -2.31 18.50
C MET A 96 4.70 -1.46 19.76
N ASP A 97 5.26 -0.25 19.81
CA ASP A 97 5.07 0.69 20.92
C ASP A 97 3.61 1.18 20.98
N SER A 98 2.98 1.38 19.80
CA SER A 98 1.60 1.86 19.69
C SER A 98 0.56 0.73 19.77
N GLU A 99 -0.66 1.06 20.19
CA GLU A 99 -1.81 0.15 20.08
C GLU A 99 -2.17 -0.13 18.62
N ASN A 100 -1.90 0.81 17.70
CA ASN A 100 -2.07 0.61 16.27
C ASN A 100 -1.24 -0.59 15.80
N ALA A 101 0.06 -0.62 16.10
CA ALA A 101 0.95 -1.69 15.67
C ALA A 101 0.57 -3.05 16.29
N ARG A 102 0.23 -3.08 17.58
CA ARG A 102 -0.24 -4.30 18.27
C ARG A 102 -1.55 -4.83 17.70
N THR A 103 -2.48 -3.93 17.37
CA THR A 103 -3.76 -4.30 16.75
C THR A 103 -3.55 -4.81 15.33
N PHE A 104 -2.70 -4.13 14.55
CA PHE A 104 -2.33 -4.58 13.21
C PHE A 104 -1.76 -6.00 13.25
N ALA A 105 -0.80 -6.27 14.15
CA ALA A 105 -0.21 -7.60 14.26
C ALA A 105 -1.27 -8.68 14.54
N LYS A 106 -2.25 -8.40 15.42
CA LYS A 106 -3.36 -9.33 15.67
C LYS A 106 -4.21 -9.57 14.41
N ILE A 107 -4.55 -8.52 13.68
CA ILE A 107 -5.31 -8.61 12.41
C ILE A 107 -4.50 -9.38 11.37
N PHE A 108 -3.24 -9.01 11.17
CA PHE A 108 -2.35 -9.61 10.19
C PHE A 108 -2.19 -11.13 10.42
N HIS A 109 -1.89 -11.53 11.65
CA HIS A 109 -1.76 -12.95 11.98
C HIS A 109 -3.10 -13.72 11.94
N ALA A 110 -4.21 -13.07 12.25
CA ALA A 110 -5.53 -13.69 12.12
C ALA A 110 -5.95 -13.90 10.67
N LEU A 111 -5.62 -12.96 9.78
CA LEU A 111 -5.88 -13.06 8.34
C LEU A 111 -4.89 -13.99 7.64
N ASN A 112 -3.63 -14.00 8.11
CA ASN A 112 -2.52 -14.74 7.50
C ASN A 112 -2.47 -14.50 5.97
N PRO A 113 -2.28 -13.25 5.49
CA PRO A 113 -2.38 -12.94 4.08
C PRO A 113 -1.24 -13.55 3.28
N ASP A 114 -1.52 -13.89 2.01
CA ASP A 114 -0.50 -14.30 1.03
C ASP A 114 0.16 -13.08 0.39
N VAL A 115 -0.62 -12.02 0.21
CA VAL A 115 -0.17 -10.74 -0.34
C VAL A 115 -0.60 -9.60 0.57
N PHE A 116 0.31 -8.69 0.84
CA PHE A 116 0.10 -7.48 1.61
C PHE A 116 0.46 -6.24 0.80
N VAL A 117 -0.39 -5.25 0.81
CA VAL A 117 -0.17 -3.96 0.13
C VAL A 117 -0.37 -2.81 1.12
N ASP A 118 0.61 -1.92 1.19
CA ASP A 118 0.54 -0.68 1.96
C ASP A 118 0.49 0.52 1.03
N ASN A 119 -0.61 1.28 1.05
CA ASN A 119 -0.85 2.38 0.14
C ASN A 119 -0.43 3.71 0.75
N HIS A 120 0.38 4.45 0.00
CA HIS A 120 0.98 5.73 0.36
C HIS A 120 0.84 6.77 -0.75
N VAL A 121 1.27 7.99 -0.44
CA VAL A 121 1.50 9.08 -1.40
C VAL A 121 2.90 9.61 -1.21
N SER A 122 3.66 9.71 -2.30
CA SER A 122 5.06 10.15 -2.30
C SER A 122 5.28 11.53 -1.66
N ASN A 123 6.53 11.85 -1.36
CA ASN A 123 6.93 13.10 -0.71
C ASN A 123 7.43 14.19 -1.67
N GLY A 124 7.06 14.14 -2.94
CA GLY A 124 7.06 15.29 -3.83
C GLY A 124 8.19 15.41 -4.84
N ALA A 125 9.02 14.37 -5.03
CA ALA A 125 9.88 14.33 -6.21
C ALA A 125 9.00 14.36 -7.47
N ASP A 126 9.27 15.31 -8.38
CA ASP A 126 8.47 15.48 -9.60
C ASP A 126 8.97 14.56 -10.71
N TYR A 127 8.26 13.46 -10.91
CA TYR A 127 8.49 12.50 -11.99
C TYR A 127 7.21 12.25 -12.78
N GLN A 128 7.33 11.63 -13.95
CA GLN A 128 6.18 11.50 -14.86
C GLN A 128 5.09 10.53 -14.37
N TYR A 129 5.44 9.53 -13.58
CA TYR A 129 4.55 8.43 -13.20
C TYR A 129 3.54 8.85 -12.12
N THR A 130 2.27 8.47 -12.29
CA THR A 130 1.25 8.64 -11.23
C THR A 130 1.39 7.56 -10.15
N LEU A 131 1.87 6.37 -10.54
CA LEU A 131 1.93 5.20 -9.70
C LEU A 131 3.35 4.64 -9.67
N THR A 132 3.92 4.53 -8.47
CA THR A 132 5.17 3.84 -8.24
C THR A 132 5.02 2.76 -7.16
N TYR A 133 5.95 1.81 -7.12
CA TYR A 133 5.90 0.72 -6.17
C TYR A 133 7.27 0.39 -5.58
N ILE A 134 7.24 -0.14 -4.36
CA ILE A 134 8.33 -0.90 -3.76
C ILE A 134 7.79 -2.32 -3.60
N SER A 135 8.55 -3.34 -3.97
CA SER A 135 8.18 -4.75 -3.77
C SER A 135 9.09 -5.40 -2.75
N SER A 136 8.66 -6.50 -2.17
CA SER A 136 9.51 -7.35 -1.31
C SER A 136 10.89 -7.53 -1.94
N LEU A 137 11.93 -7.21 -1.19
CA LEU A 137 13.31 -7.22 -1.72
C LEU A 137 13.73 -8.63 -2.13
N ARG A 138 14.35 -8.74 -3.31
CA ARG A 138 14.77 -10.02 -3.93
C ARG A 138 15.59 -10.87 -2.99
N GLU A 139 16.45 -10.25 -2.19
CA GLU A 139 17.38 -10.90 -1.28
C GLU A 139 16.72 -11.38 0.02
N ARG A 140 15.50 -10.90 0.31
CA ARG A 140 14.80 -11.15 1.59
C ARG A 140 13.63 -12.11 1.48
N ILE A 141 13.23 -12.48 0.27
CA ILE A 141 12.15 -13.43 0.06
C ILE A 141 12.68 -14.78 -0.45
N ALA A 142 11.95 -15.85 -0.14
CA ALA A 142 12.29 -17.20 -0.59
C ALA A 142 12.46 -17.26 -2.11
N PRO A 143 13.37 -18.10 -2.66
CA PRO A 143 13.64 -18.17 -4.09
C PRO A 143 12.39 -18.43 -4.96
N SER A 144 11.45 -19.24 -4.46
CA SER A 144 10.16 -19.51 -5.13
C SER A 144 9.30 -18.26 -5.24
N LEU A 145 9.17 -17.48 -4.14
CA LEU A 145 8.44 -16.22 -4.13
C LEU A 145 9.12 -15.18 -5.01
N ARG A 146 10.45 -15.13 -5.00
CA ARG A 146 11.22 -14.25 -5.89
C ARG A 146 10.88 -14.51 -7.37
N LYS A 147 10.87 -15.78 -7.77
CA LYS A 147 10.50 -16.16 -9.14
C LYS A 147 9.06 -15.75 -9.47
N LEU A 148 8.13 -15.94 -8.54
CA LEU A 148 6.73 -15.55 -8.71
C LEU A 148 6.59 -14.03 -8.84
N VAL A 149 7.11 -13.26 -7.89
CA VAL A 149 6.96 -11.79 -7.85
C VAL A 149 7.60 -11.15 -9.09
N TYR A 150 8.87 -11.44 -9.36
CA TYR A 150 9.64 -10.74 -10.39
C TYR A 150 9.53 -11.37 -11.78
N GLY A 151 9.21 -12.66 -11.85
CA GLY A 151 9.07 -13.38 -13.12
C GLY A 151 7.65 -13.43 -13.66
N THR A 152 6.65 -13.22 -12.80
CA THR A 152 5.23 -13.35 -13.18
C THR A 152 4.38 -12.18 -12.74
N MET A 153 4.26 -11.92 -11.43
CA MET A 153 3.31 -10.93 -10.92
C MET A 153 3.61 -9.52 -11.42
N LEU A 154 4.83 -9.01 -11.22
CA LEU A 154 5.19 -7.65 -11.64
C LEU A 154 5.09 -7.42 -13.15
N PRO A 155 5.56 -8.33 -14.02
CA PRO A 155 5.35 -8.20 -15.46
C PRO A 155 3.87 -8.17 -15.85
N GLN A 156 3.05 -9.06 -15.31
CA GLN A 156 1.61 -9.11 -15.61
C GLN A 156 0.88 -7.88 -15.09
N LEU A 157 1.14 -7.48 -13.85
CA LEU A 157 0.57 -6.28 -13.24
C LEU A 157 0.93 -5.01 -14.02
N THR A 158 2.20 -4.87 -14.42
CA THR A 158 2.64 -3.74 -15.25
C THR A 158 1.91 -3.71 -16.60
N GLN A 159 1.72 -4.88 -17.22
CA GLN A 159 0.98 -4.97 -18.49
C GLN A 159 -0.50 -4.65 -18.32
N ALA A 160 -1.13 -5.12 -17.26
CA ALA A 160 -2.53 -4.87 -16.95
C ALA A 160 -2.80 -3.38 -16.67
N LEU A 161 -1.99 -2.77 -15.79
CA LEU A 161 -2.08 -1.35 -15.49
C LEU A 161 -1.83 -0.45 -16.72
N LYS A 162 -0.93 -0.86 -17.61
CA LYS A 162 -0.72 -0.12 -18.86
C LYS A 162 -1.96 -0.09 -19.75
N LYS A 163 -2.77 -1.15 -19.78
CA LYS A 163 -4.07 -1.14 -20.49
C LYS A 163 -5.03 -0.13 -19.90
N SER A 164 -5.00 0.06 -18.57
CA SER A 164 -5.74 1.08 -17.84
C SER A 164 -5.10 2.47 -17.89
N LYS A 165 -4.06 2.65 -18.72
CA LYS A 165 -3.30 3.90 -18.95
C LYS A 165 -2.45 4.35 -17.77
N TRP A 166 -2.07 3.44 -16.87
CA TRP A 166 -1.13 3.70 -15.80
C TRP A 166 0.22 3.02 -16.12
N ASP A 167 1.28 3.82 -16.17
CA ASP A 167 2.63 3.28 -16.14
C ASP A 167 3.03 3.01 -14.70
N LEU A 168 3.35 1.75 -14.39
CA LEU A 168 3.85 1.33 -13.10
C LEU A 168 5.38 1.32 -13.11
N PHE A 169 6.00 2.07 -12.20
CA PHE A 169 7.45 2.20 -12.14
C PHE A 169 7.99 1.96 -10.71
N PRO A 170 9.20 1.42 -10.52
CA PRO A 170 9.79 1.32 -9.19
C PRO A 170 9.95 2.68 -8.52
N TYR A 171 9.59 2.77 -7.25
CA TYR A 171 9.92 3.93 -6.43
C TYR A 171 11.42 3.99 -6.20
N VAL A 172 12.00 5.15 -6.43
CA VAL A 172 13.44 5.39 -6.26
C VAL A 172 13.68 6.67 -5.47
N GLU A 173 14.81 6.71 -4.80
CA GLU A 173 15.36 7.90 -4.17
C GLU A 173 16.60 8.36 -4.90
N THR A 174 16.99 9.62 -4.73
CA THR A 174 18.20 10.18 -5.30
C THR A 174 19.36 10.07 -4.31
N VAL A 175 20.58 9.87 -4.82
CA VAL A 175 21.79 9.77 -3.99
C VAL A 175 22.12 11.11 -3.34
N LYS A 176 21.83 12.22 -4.02
CA LYS A 176 21.91 13.60 -3.54
C LYS A 176 20.60 14.32 -3.83
N GLU A 177 20.64 15.64 -3.93
CA GLU A 177 19.44 16.46 -4.15
C GLU A 177 18.77 16.25 -5.51
N THR A 178 19.55 15.82 -6.53
CA THR A 178 19.06 15.65 -7.89
C THR A 178 19.36 14.25 -8.45
N PRO A 179 18.56 13.74 -9.42
CA PRO A 179 18.76 12.44 -10.07
C PRO A 179 20.10 12.32 -10.81
N ASP A 180 20.74 13.43 -11.21
CA ASP A 180 22.04 13.42 -11.88
C ASP A 180 23.15 12.77 -11.05
N SER A 181 22.99 12.77 -9.73
CA SER A 181 23.90 12.11 -8.80
C SER A 181 23.72 10.60 -8.69
N GLY A 182 22.71 10.06 -9.39
CA GLY A 182 22.29 8.67 -9.33
C GLY A 182 21.01 8.47 -8.54
N ILE A 183 20.39 7.31 -8.76
CA ILE A 183 19.19 6.86 -8.06
C ILE A 183 19.47 5.52 -7.39
N TYR A 184 18.71 5.22 -6.34
CA TYR A 184 18.75 3.93 -5.66
C TYR A 184 17.35 3.48 -5.25
N GLN A 185 17.16 2.17 -5.12
CA GLN A 185 15.92 1.60 -4.66
C GLN A 185 15.81 1.77 -3.14
N PHE A 186 14.65 2.21 -2.67
CA PHE A 186 14.37 2.28 -1.25
C PHE A 186 14.43 0.90 -0.61
N ASN A 187 15.13 0.80 0.51
CA ASN A 187 15.30 -0.44 1.26
C ASN A 187 14.30 -0.48 2.42
N ASP A 188 13.18 -1.15 2.23
CA ASP A 188 12.13 -1.24 3.24
C ASP A 188 12.53 -2.22 4.35
N LEU A 189 12.97 -1.67 5.48
CA LEU A 189 13.38 -2.42 6.65
C LEU A 189 12.17 -2.92 7.45
N PRO A 190 12.32 -3.94 8.34
CA PRO A 190 11.20 -4.49 9.12
C PRO A 190 10.46 -3.51 10.04
N ARG A 191 11.01 -2.33 10.29
CA ARG A 191 10.28 -1.26 11.00
C ARG A 191 9.13 -0.66 10.20
N TYR A 192 9.16 -0.82 8.87
CA TYR A 192 8.10 -0.43 7.94
C TYR A 192 7.12 -1.58 7.72
N ALA A 193 5.93 -1.27 7.24
CA ALA A 193 4.85 -2.22 7.03
C ALA A 193 5.24 -3.38 6.09
N MET A 194 5.74 -3.06 4.91
CA MET A 194 6.13 -4.04 3.91
C MET A 194 7.31 -4.89 4.39
N GLY A 195 8.33 -4.25 4.97
CA GLY A 195 9.48 -4.96 5.53
C GLY A 195 9.10 -5.93 6.64
N TYR A 196 8.13 -5.58 7.49
CA TYR A 196 7.56 -6.47 8.49
C TYR A 196 6.87 -7.69 7.85
N ALA A 197 6.01 -7.48 6.86
CA ALA A 197 5.33 -8.56 6.15
C ALA A 197 6.33 -9.53 5.47
N SER A 198 7.42 -9.00 4.94
CA SER A 198 8.50 -9.79 4.31
C SER A 198 9.20 -10.74 5.30
N LEU A 199 9.29 -10.39 6.59
CA LEU A 199 9.83 -11.32 7.62
C LEU A 199 9.00 -12.59 7.77
N LEU A 200 7.72 -12.53 7.42
CA LEU A 200 6.76 -13.61 7.52
C LEU A 200 6.56 -14.35 6.19
N ASN A 201 7.45 -14.12 5.22
CA ASN A 201 7.36 -14.67 3.85
C ASN A 201 6.05 -14.29 3.12
N VAL A 202 5.46 -13.16 3.44
CA VAL A 202 4.31 -12.60 2.74
C VAL A 202 4.81 -11.77 1.56
N ILE A 203 4.24 -11.97 0.36
CA ILE A 203 4.51 -11.11 -0.79
C ILE A 203 3.97 -9.73 -0.45
N SER A 204 4.81 -8.70 -0.55
CA SER A 204 4.40 -7.37 -0.12
C SER A 204 4.81 -6.27 -1.08
N PHE A 205 3.95 -5.25 -1.15
CA PHE A 205 4.14 -4.05 -1.93
C PHE A 205 3.85 -2.81 -1.07
N THR A 206 4.67 -1.77 -1.23
CA THR A 206 4.28 -0.41 -0.91
C THR A 206 3.96 0.29 -2.22
N VAL A 207 2.78 0.88 -2.32
CA VAL A 207 2.32 1.64 -3.48
C VAL A 207 2.40 3.11 -3.13
N GLU A 208 3.11 3.87 -3.97
CA GLU A 208 3.31 5.30 -3.79
C GLU A 208 2.69 6.06 -4.97
N THR A 209 1.61 6.78 -4.73
CA THR A 209 1.07 7.69 -5.73
C THR A 209 1.78 9.03 -5.72
N HIS A 210 1.83 9.69 -6.85
CA HIS A 210 2.58 10.96 -7.00
C HIS A 210 1.79 12.14 -6.45
N MET A 211 2.25 12.76 -5.35
CA MET A 211 1.53 13.81 -4.64
C MET A 211 1.14 15.03 -5.48
N LEU A 212 1.91 15.36 -6.53
CA LEU A 212 1.63 16.52 -7.40
C LEU A 212 0.60 16.22 -8.49
N LYS A 213 0.26 14.94 -8.73
CA LYS A 213 -0.80 14.58 -9.68
C LYS A 213 -2.19 14.80 -9.07
N PRO A 214 -3.23 15.08 -9.88
CA PRO A 214 -4.58 15.32 -9.39
C PRO A 214 -5.11 14.16 -8.51
N PHE A 215 -5.69 14.48 -7.37
CA PHE A 215 -6.23 13.51 -6.42
C PHE A 215 -7.15 12.45 -7.04
N PRO A 216 -8.12 12.78 -7.91
CA PRO A 216 -8.96 11.76 -8.55
C PRO A 216 -8.19 10.77 -9.42
N ASN A 217 -7.07 11.21 -10.03
CA ASN A 217 -6.22 10.32 -10.83
C ASN A 217 -5.44 9.36 -9.94
N ARG A 218 -4.91 9.87 -8.82
CA ARG A 218 -4.20 9.05 -7.83
C ARG A 218 -5.11 7.97 -7.23
N VAL A 219 -6.33 8.34 -6.84
CA VAL A 219 -7.34 7.40 -6.32
C VAL A 219 -7.66 6.31 -7.35
N ARG A 220 -7.89 6.69 -8.62
CA ARG A 220 -8.15 5.72 -9.70
C ARG A 220 -6.96 4.79 -9.94
N ALA A 221 -5.74 5.33 -9.97
CA ALA A 221 -4.54 4.53 -10.16
C ALA A 221 -4.36 3.51 -9.03
N THR A 222 -4.61 3.91 -7.77
CA THR A 222 -4.59 3.00 -6.61
C THR A 222 -5.69 1.94 -6.71
N HIS A 223 -6.91 2.34 -7.08
CA HIS A 223 -8.03 1.40 -7.29
C HIS A 223 -7.68 0.36 -8.36
N ASP A 224 -7.16 0.80 -9.50
CA ASP A 224 -6.81 -0.09 -10.60
C ASP A 224 -5.64 -1.01 -10.22
N PHE A 225 -4.68 -0.53 -9.42
CA PHE A 225 -3.66 -1.40 -8.83
C PHE A 225 -4.25 -2.50 -7.94
N MET A 226 -5.21 -2.15 -7.08
CA MET A 226 -5.90 -3.12 -6.21
C MET A 226 -6.69 -4.15 -7.02
N HIS A 227 -7.27 -3.73 -8.14
CA HIS A 227 -8.11 -4.57 -8.99
C HIS A 227 -7.30 -5.54 -9.85
N GLU A 228 -6.14 -5.10 -10.34
CA GLU A 228 -5.31 -5.89 -11.27
C GLU A 228 -4.32 -6.83 -10.53
N LEU A 229 -4.14 -6.66 -9.22
CA LEU A 229 -3.29 -7.50 -8.38
C LEU A 229 -3.97 -8.83 -8.04
#